data_f0f2ed6e31e2c47101ed76564d06f545
#
_entry.id   f0f2ed6e31e2c47101ed76564d06f545
#
_cell.length_a   1.000
_cell.length_b   1.000
_cell.length_c   1.000
_cell.angle_alpha   90.00
_cell.angle_beta   90.00
_cell.angle_gamma   90.00
#
_symmetry.space_group_name_H-M   'P 1'
#
loop_
_entity.id
_entity.type
_entity.pdbx_description
1 polymer ?
#
loop_
_entity_poly.entity_id
_entity_poly.type
_entity_poly.pdbx_seq_one_letter_code
_entity_poly.pdbx_strand_id
1 'polypeptide(L)'
;MSKSNINDAGRRPAPALSAARIDNDVQAIAAATALADKLRPQALLRDRERILPWDEIEAYSETGLGAITVPKAYGGPELSFVTLVRVFEILCAADPSAGQIPQNHFGVLALLHDLGSEEQKRRFYADILRGERIGNAGPERGRNAISHVTTRITATADGLRLTGRRFYSTGALFAHWIPTRAIDDEGRAVQVWARFDAPGVSVIDDWSSFGQRTTASGTVEFDNVPVEPVQVLPVWQAADRPGLWGPISQLIQAAIDSGIARAAIDDAIAFVRDRARPWMDSGLERAADDPTILHEIGRLETDYQAAQALLHHAASVLDELSAVPVTAETSAKASVAVAEAKILTTEIALDASETLFDLAGSSSTRAAHGLDRHWRNARVHTLHDPVRWKYHLLGNYYLNGAHPARHQWN
;
A
#
# COMPACT_ATOMS: atom_id res chain seq x y z
N MET A 1 -2.77 -24.26 -13.47
CA MET A 1 -1.35 -23.93 -13.68
C MET A 1 -1.32 -22.84 -14.73
N SER A 2 -1.20 -21.58 -14.29
CA SER A 2 -1.06 -20.43 -15.19
C SER A 2 0.32 -20.55 -15.86
N LYS A 3 0.35 -20.40 -17.18
CA LYS A 3 1.62 -20.22 -17.90
C LYS A 3 2.19 -18.88 -17.42
N SER A 4 3.20 -18.91 -16.54
CA SER A 4 4.04 -17.74 -16.31
C SER A 4 4.50 -17.26 -17.68
N ASN A 5 4.26 -15.98 -17.96
CA ASN A 5 4.78 -15.38 -19.21
C ASN A 5 6.29 -15.64 -19.23
N ILE A 6 6.74 -16.39 -20.25
CA ILE A 6 8.14 -16.83 -20.41
C ILE A 6 9.11 -15.64 -20.49
N ASN A 7 8.56 -14.41 -20.69
CA ASN A 7 9.33 -13.15 -20.77
C ASN A 7 9.76 -12.58 -19.41
N ASP A 8 9.16 -12.97 -18.29
CA ASP A 8 9.47 -12.39 -16.97
C ASP A 8 10.38 -13.27 -16.11
N ALA A 9 10.67 -14.52 -16.54
CA ALA A 9 11.53 -15.42 -15.81
C ALA A 9 12.96 -14.86 -15.73
N GLY A 10 13.35 -14.38 -14.54
CA GLY A 10 14.67 -13.81 -14.28
C GLY A 10 14.78 -12.29 -14.46
N ARG A 11 13.67 -11.57 -14.76
CA ARG A 11 13.69 -10.10 -14.75
C ARG A 11 14.00 -9.60 -13.33
N ARG A 12 14.84 -8.56 -13.27
CA ARG A 12 15.29 -7.92 -12.02
C ARG A 12 15.00 -6.43 -12.09
N PRO A 13 14.85 -5.74 -10.93
CA PRO A 13 14.80 -4.29 -10.91
C PRO A 13 15.97 -3.70 -11.68
N ALA A 14 15.68 -2.78 -12.60
CA ALA A 14 16.75 -2.05 -13.30
C ALA A 14 17.51 -1.17 -12.29
N PRO A 15 18.83 -1.00 -12.44
CA PRO A 15 19.57 -0.06 -11.62
C PRO A 15 18.93 1.32 -11.69
N ALA A 16 18.64 1.92 -10.55
CA ALA A 16 18.10 3.27 -10.50
C ALA A 16 19.18 4.26 -10.99
N LEU A 17 18.94 4.90 -12.13
CA LEU A 17 19.93 5.80 -12.76
C LEU A 17 19.71 7.24 -12.36
N SER A 18 18.47 7.74 -12.40
CA SER A 18 18.08 9.05 -11.88
C SER A 18 16.54 9.13 -11.82
N ALA A 19 15.99 9.53 -10.70
CA ALA A 19 14.60 9.93 -10.59
C ALA A 19 14.43 11.41 -10.92
N ALA A 20 13.27 11.79 -11.48
CA ALA A 20 12.93 13.20 -11.60
C ALA A 20 12.84 13.83 -10.21
N ARG A 21 13.19 15.10 -10.12
CA ARG A 21 13.04 15.84 -8.88
C ARG A 21 11.63 16.40 -8.77
N ILE A 22 10.96 16.08 -7.68
CA ILE A 22 9.69 16.67 -7.28
C ILE A 22 9.97 17.64 -6.15
N ASP A 23 9.53 18.91 -6.29
CA ASP A 23 9.82 19.97 -5.31
C ASP A 23 8.55 20.41 -4.55
N ASN A 24 7.35 20.07 -5.03
CA ASN A 24 6.09 20.51 -4.42
C ASN A 24 4.93 19.58 -4.74
N ASP A 25 3.81 19.78 -4.04
CA ASP A 25 2.58 18.97 -4.14
C ASP A 25 1.99 18.96 -5.56
N VAL A 26 2.03 20.09 -6.26
CA VAL A 26 1.48 20.20 -7.64
C VAL A 26 2.25 19.28 -8.59
N GLN A 27 3.57 19.26 -8.49
CA GLN A 27 4.42 18.37 -9.30
C GLN A 27 4.17 16.90 -8.96
N ALA A 28 4.00 16.54 -7.68
CA ALA A 28 3.71 15.17 -7.25
C ALA A 28 2.36 14.68 -7.81
N ILE A 29 1.33 15.50 -7.73
CA ILE A 29 -0.01 15.17 -8.27
C ILE A 29 0.04 15.08 -9.80
N ALA A 30 0.74 15.97 -10.48
CA ALA A 30 0.91 15.90 -11.93
C ALA A 30 1.64 14.62 -12.36
N ALA A 31 2.73 14.25 -11.66
CA ALA A 31 3.47 13.01 -11.91
C ALA A 31 2.60 11.75 -11.67
N ALA A 32 1.83 11.73 -10.57
CA ALA A 32 0.91 10.63 -10.27
C ALA A 32 -0.19 10.51 -11.34
N THR A 33 -0.77 11.63 -11.79
CA THR A 33 -1.78 11.65 -12.84
C THR A 33 -1.23 11.14 -14.17
N ALA A 34 -0.06 11.61 -14.58
CA ALA A 34 0.58 11.16 -15.81
C ALA A 34 0.94 9.66 -15.78
N LEU A 35 1.32 9.14 -14.61
CA LEU A 35 1.56 7.70 -14.44
C LEU A 35 0.24 6.91 -14.45
N ALA A 36 -0.81 7.41 -13.80
CA ALA A 36 -2.13 6.79 -13.80
C ALA A 36 -2.71 6.68 -15.23
N ASP A 37 -2.49 7.68 -16.08
CA ASP A 37 -2.91 7.65 -17.49
C ASP A 37 -2.17 6.56 -18.30
N LYS A 38 -0.93 6.23 -17.93
CA LYS A 38 -0.20 5.08 -18.51
C LYS A 38 -0.68 3.73 -17.97
N LEU A 39 -1.05 3.68 -16.68
CA LEU A 39 -1.51 2.46 -16.01
C LEU A 39 -2.88 1.99 -16.48
N ARG A 40 -3.85 2.91 -16.57
CA ARG A 40 -5.28 2.65 -16.77
C ARG A 40 -5.60 1.81 -18.02
N PRO A 41 -5.05 2.08 -19.22
CA PRO A 41 -5.43 1.35 -20.44
C PRO A 41 -5.18 -0.15 -20.38
N GLN A 42 -4.19 -0.60 -19.63
CA GLN A 42 -3.79 -2.00 -19.54
C GLN A 42 -4.19 -2.67 -18.21
N ALA A 43 -4.81 -1.96 -17.26
CA ALA A 43 -5.13 -2.46 -15.93
C ALA A 43 -6.00 -3.74 -15.97
N LEU A 44 -7.03 -3.74 -16.81
CA LEU A 44 -7.88 -4.92 -17.01
C LEU A 44 -7.10 -6.11 -17.56
N LEU A 45 -6.24 -5.89 -18.55
CA LEU A 45 -5.44 -6.96 -19.16
C LEU A 45 -4.41 -7.51 -18.17
N ARG A 46 -3.75 -6.63 -17.40
CA ARG A 46 -2.82 -7.05 -16.34
C ARG A 46 -3.52 -7.89 -15.29
N ASP A 47 -4.69 -7.47 -14.80
CA ASP A 47 -5.45 -8.25 -13.83
C ASP A 47 -5.86 -9.61 -14.42
N ARG A 48 -6.47 -9.64 -15.60
CA ARG A 48 -7.01 -10.85 -16.21
C ARG A 48 -5.94 -11.88 -16.51
N GLU A 49 -4.86 -11.46 -17.17
CA GLU A 49 -3.78 -12.35 -17.63
C GLU A 49 -2.64 -12.47 -16.59
N ARG A 50 -2.73 -11.76 -15.45
CA ARG A 50 -1.68 -11.66 -14.45
C ARG A 50 -0.34 -11.20 -15.04
N ILE A 51 -0.37 -10.16 -15.84
CA ILE A 51 0.84 -9.54 -16.40
C ILE A 51 1.43 -8.61 -15.35
N LEU A 52 2.66 -8.89 -14.92
CA LEU A 52 3.34 -8.09 -13.89
C LEU A 52 3.70 -6.70 -14.43
N PRO A 53 3.48 -5.61 -13.65
CA PRO A 53 3.63 -4.23 -14.11
C PRO A 53 5.09 -3.73 -14.07
N TRP A 54 6.01 -4.46 -14.68
CA TRP A 54 7.44 -4.14 -14.63
C TRP A 54 7.76 -2.75 -15.17
N ASP A 55 7.29 -2.45 -16.37
CA ASP A 55 7.59 -1.19 -17.05
C ASP A 55 6.91 0.00 -16.34
N GLU A 56 5.74 -0.25 -15.77
CA GLU A 56 5.00 0.76 -14.99
C GLU A 56 5.69 1.06 -13.65
N ILE A 57 6.27 0.03 -13.00
CA ILE A 57 7.01 0.22 -11.75
C ILE A 57 8.39 0.84 -12.00
N GLU A 58 9.04 0.57 -13.13
CA GLU A 58 10.22 1.32 -13.54
C GLU A 58 9.86 2.80 -13.79
N ALA A 59 8.77 3.06 -14.53
CA ALA A 59 8.27 4.42 -14.75
C ALA A 59 7.92 5.13 -13.43
N TYR A 60 7.35 4.42 -12.43
CA TYR A 60 7.15 4.98 -11.08
C TYR A 60 8.45 5.49 -10.46
N SER A 61 9.55 4.73 -10.54
CA SER A 61 10.86 5.18 -10.06
C SER A 61 11.34 6.45 -10.76
N GLU A 62 11.18 6.51 -12.07
CA GLU A 62 11.59 7.66 -12.88
C GLU A 62 10.85 8.95 -12.52
N THR A 63 9.60 8.85 -12.03
CA THR A 63 8.79 10.02 -11.62
C THR A 63 9.33 10.74 -10.40
N GLY A 64 10.13 10.11 -9.55
CA GLY A 64 10.55 10.62 -8.25
C GLY A 64 9.48 10.54 -7.15
N LEU A 65 8.31 9.96 -7.43
CA LEU A 65 7.23 9.81 -6.44
C LEU A 65 7.66 9.01 -5.20
N GLY A 66 8.60 8.08 -5.31
CA GLY A 66 9.14 7.34 -4.17
C GLY A 66 9.87 8.21 -3.14
N ALA A 67 10.33 9.41 -3.52
CA ALA A 67 11.11 10.28 -2.66
C ALA A 67 10.29 11.41 -1.99
N ILE A 68 8.98 11.50 -2.22
CA ILE A 68 8.17 12.68 -1.82
C ILE A 68 8.11 12.91 -0.31
N THR A 69 8.31 11.89 0.53
CA THR A 69 8.36 12.01 1.99
C THR A 69 9.78 12.10 2.56
N VAL A 70 10.81 12.05 1.72
CA VAL A 70 12.20 12.21 2.19
C VAL A 70 12.39 13.61 2.76
N PRO A 71 12.92 13.75 4.01
CA PRO A 71 13.04 15.04 4.65
C PRO A 71 13.99 15.99 3.90
N LYS A 72 13.71 17.30 3.96
CA LYS A 72 14.52 18.36 3.36
C LYS A 72 15.97 18.34 3.84
N ALA A 73 16.20 17.98 5.11
CA ALA A 73 17.52 17.83 5.69
C ALA A 73 18.42 16.82 4.96
N TYR A 74 17.81 15.88 4.21
CA TYR A 74 18.52 14.88 3.40
C TYR A 74 18.35 15.11 1.89
N GLY A 75 17.83 16.28 1.49
CA GLY A 75 17.69 16.68 0.07
C GLY A 75 16.36 16.30 -0.58
N GLY A 76 15.41 15.76 0.18
CA GLY A 76 14.06 15.46 -0.28
C GLY A 76 13.12 16.67 -0.26
N PRO A 77 11.92 16.55 -0.83
CA PRO A 77 10.93 17.62 -0.84
C PRO A 77 10.13 17.73 0.45
N GLU A 78 10.05 16.64 1.24
CA GLU A 78 9.28 16.58 2.49
C GLU A 78 7.83 17.04 2.31
N LEU A 79 7.13 16.41 1.34
CA LEU A 79 5.74 16.75 1.04
C LEU A 79 4.78 16.20 2.09
N SER A 80 3.58 16.79 2.14
CA SER A 80 2.55 16.47 3.10
C SER A 80 2.00 15.03 2.95
N PHE A 81 1.48 14.47 4.03
CA PHE A 81 0.73 13.21 4.00
C PHE A 81 -0.59 13.34 3.22
N VAL A 82 -1.17 14.55 3.15
CA VAL A 82 -2.30 14.81 2.26
C VAL A 82 -1.90 14.56 0.80
N THR A 83 -0.73 15.01 0.37
CA THR A 83 -0.22 14.74 -0.97
C THR A 83 0.07 13.26 -1.18
N LEU A 84 0.67 12.58 -0.20
CA LEU A 84 0.91 11.13 -0.27
C LEU A 84 -0.41 10.36 -0.47
N VAL A 85 -1.45 10.67 0.31
CA VAL A 85 -2.79 10.08 0.17
C VAL A 85 -3.32 10.28 -1.25
N ARG A 86 -3.30 11.50 -1.76
CA ARG A 86 -3.79 11.80 -3.12
C ARG A 86 -3.03 11.05 -4.21
N VAL A 87 -1.71 10.88 -4.07
CA VAL A 87 -0.90 10.06 -4.99
C VAL A 87 -1.40 8.62 -5.01
N PHE A 88 -1.66 8.01 -3.85
CA PHE A 88 -2.18 6.65 -3.77
C PHE A 88 -3.61 6.53 -4.31
N GLU A 89 -4.50 7.49 -4.00
CA GLU A 89 -5.86 7.53 -4.56
C GLU A 89 -5.83 7.54 -6.09
N ILE A 90 -4.99 8.39 -6.70
CA ILE A 90 -4.86 8.53 -8.16
C ILE A 90 -4.34 7.23 -8.78
N LEU A 91 -3.26 6.66 -8.26
CA LEU A 91 -2.64 5.46 -8.81
C LEU A 91 -3.56 4.23 -8.65
N CYS A 92 -4.19 4.06 -7.48
CA CYS A 92 -5.05 2.93 -7.20
C CYS A 92 -6.41 3.01 -7.92
N ALA A 93 -6.90 4.20 -8.24
CA ALA A 93 -8.05 4.36 -9.12
C ALA A 93 -7.74 3.97 -10.58
N ALA A 94 -6.48 4.00 -11.00
CA ALA A 94 -6.07 3.56 -12.32
C ALA A 94 -5.77 2.05 -12.38
N ASP A 95 -4.97 1.55 -11.44
CA ASP A 95 -4.62 0.13 -11.28
C ASP A 95 -4.27 -0.14 -9.82
N PRO A 96 -5.19 -0.72 -9.03
CA PRO A 96 -4.97 -0.89 -7.59
C PRO A 96 -3.85 -1.86 -7.24
N SER A 97 -3.55 -2.85 -8.10
CA SER A 97 -2.42 -3.75 -7.86
C SER A 97 -1.08 -3.04 -8.05
N ALA A 98 -0.93 -2.29 -9.13
CA ALA A 98 0.29 -1.51 -9.38
C ALA A 98 0.43 -0.38 -8.36
N GLY A 99 -0.67 0.31 -8.02
CA GLY A 99 -0.70 1.37 -7.00
C GLY A 99 -0.38 0.87 -5.58
N GLN A 100 -0.70 -0.38 -5.25
CA GLN A 100 -0.36 -0.98 -3.96
C GLN A 100 1.12 -1.32 -3.82
N ILE A 101 1.84 -1.63 -4.89
CA ILE A 101 3.24 -2.09 -4.83
C ILE A 101 4.12 -1.16 -3.96
N PRO A 102 4.07 0.19 -4.08
CA PRO A 102 4.90 1.07 -3.29
C PRO A 102 4.41 1.32 -1.85
N GLN A 103 3.34 0.69 -1.37
CA GLN A 103 2.76 0.99 -0.06
C GLN A 103 3.77 0.88 1.09
N ASN A 104 4.51 -0.24 1.16
CA ASN A 104 5.46 -0.47 2.24
C ASN A 104 6.69 0.43 2.18
N HIS A 105 7.01 0.95 1.00
CA HIS A 105 8.11 1.90 0.82
C HIS A 105 8.00 3.06 1.80
N PHE A 106 6.84 3.71 1.86
CA PHE A 106 6.64 4.87 2.73
C PHE A 106 6.51 4.51 4.21
N GLY A 107 5.87 3.37 4.54
CA GLY A 107 5.83 2.89 5.92
C GLY A 107 7.23 2.56 6.48
N VAL A 108 8.10 2.01 5.64
CA VAL A 108 9.50 1.72 5.99
C VAL A 108 10.34 3.00 6.08
N LEU A 109 10.08 4.00 5.22
CA LEU A 109 10.73 5.31 5.34
C LEU A 109 10.33 6.03 6.63
N ALA A 110 9.08 5.94 7.04
CA ALA A 110 8.64 6.49 8.33
C ALA A 110 9.35 5.80 9.51
N LEU A 111 9.52 4.48 9.46
CA LEU A 111 10.27 3.75 10.46
C LEU A 111 11.77 4.12 10.47
N LEU A 112 12.38 4.30 9.30
CA LEU A 112 13.75 4.81 9.15
C LEU A 112 13.88 6.20 9.74
N HIS A 113 12.90 7.08 9.51
CA HIS A 113 12.86 8.42 10.08
C HIS A 113 12.88 8.38 11.62
N ASP A 114 12.04 7.53 12.22
CA ASP A 114 11.87 7.47 13.67
C ASP A 114 13.05 6.78 14.39
N LEU A 115 13.63 5.72 13.80
CA LEU A 115 14.56 4.82 14.49
C LEU A 115 15.95 4.74 13.86
N GLY A 116 16.11 5.19 12.62
CA GLY A 116 17.38 5.11 11.90
C GLY A 116 18.45 6.04 12.50
N SER A 117 19.72 5.59 12.52
CA SER A 117 20.87 6.44 12.79
C SER A 117 21.06 7.48 11.68
N GLU A 118 21.84 8.53 11.95
CA GLU A 118 22.18 9.54 10.93
C GLU A 118 22.89 8.93 9.71
N GLU A 119 23.75 7.92 9.93
CA GLU A 119 24.41 7.18 8.85
C GLU A 119 23.40 6.42 7.99
N GLN A 120 22.46 5.70 8.62
CA GLN A 120 21.39 4.97 7.94
C GLN A 120 20.49 5.90 7.13
N LYS A 121 20.05 7.02 7.74
CA LYS A 121 19.22 8.03 7.06
C LYS A 121 19.91 8.59 5.83
N ARG A 122 21.17 9.04 5.96
CA ARG A 122 21.92 9.57 4.81
C ARG A 122 22.09 8.55 3.70
N ARG A 123 22.44 7.32 4.03
CA ARG A 123 22.60 6.25 3.03
C ARG A 123 21.31 5.95 2.31
N PHE A 124 20.28 5.55 3.04
CA PHE A 124 19.05 5.06 2.44
C PHE A 124 18.23 6.17 1.76
N TYR A 125 18.18 7.38 2.33
CA TYR A 125 17.51 8.49 1.62
C TYR A 125 18.21 8.86 0.33
N ALA A 126 19.55 8.78 0.26
CA ALA A 126 20.28 9.00 -0.99
C ALA A 126 19.91 7.96 -2.06
N ASP A 127 19.73 6.69 -1.68
CA ASP A 127 19.29 5.62 -2.57
C ASP A 127 17.87 5.90 -3.10
N ILE A 128 16.96 6.30 -2.22
CA ILE A 128 15.57 6.63 -2.58
C ILE A 128 15.49 7.85 -3.51
N LEU A 129 16.28 8.89 -3.26
CA LEU A 129 16.36 10.08 -4.11
C LEU A 129 16.86 9.75 -5.53
N ARG A 130 17.62 8.66 -5.71
CA ARG A 130 18.00 8.14 -7.02
C ARG A 130 16.91 7.30 -7.70
N GLY A 131 15.80 7.01 -7.02
CA GLY A 131 14.69 6.21 -7.53
C GLY A 131 14.74 4.73 -7.11
N GLU A 132 15.60 4.34 -6.15
CA GLU A 132 15.54 2.99 -5.62
C GLU A 132 14.25 2.74 -4.84
N ARG A 133 13.70 1.54 -4.99
CA ARG A 133 12.43 1.14 -4.38
C ARG A 133 12.66 0.21 -3.20
N ILE A 134 11.79 0.35 -2.20
CA ILE A 134 11.73 -0.54 -1.05
C ILE A 134 10.50 -1.44 -1.21
N GLY A 135 10.67 -2.75 -1.11
CA GLY A 135 9.60 -3.73 -1.07
C GLY A 135 9.21 -4.12 0.36
N ASN A 136 8.65 -5.30 0.51
CA ASN A 136 8.28 -5.87 1.79
C ASN A 136 8.73 -7.32 1.91
N ALA A 137 9.13 -7.75 3.10
CA ALA A 137 9.24 -9.14 3.49
C ALA A 137 8.80 -9.27 4.96
N GLY A 138 7.53 -8.90 5.23
CA GLY A 138 7.01 -8.75 6.59
C GLY A 138 6.61 -10.06 7.26
N PRO A 139 5.46 -10.69 6.94
CA PRO A 139 4.95 -11.87 7.64
C PRO A 139 5.69 -13.15 7.28
N GLU A 140 5.61 -14.15 8.17
CA GLU A 140 5.95 -15.53 7.89
C GLU A 140 4.68 -16.34 7.58
N ARG A 141 4.80 -17.34 6.73
CA ARG A 141 3.70 -18.25 6.41
C ARG A 141 3.58 -19.30 7.53
N GLY A 142 2.38 -19.47 8.09
CA GLY A 142 2.18 -20.48 9.12
C GLY A 142 0.92 -20.26 9.96
N ARG A 143 0.76 -21.11 11.00
CA ARG A 143 -0.38 -21.05 11.93
C ARG A 143 -0.08 -20.26 13.21
N ASN A 144 1.16 -19.85 13.40
CA ASN A 144 1.56 -19.08 14.59
C ASN A 144 1.04 -17.65 14.53
N ALA A 145 1.01 -16.98 15.66
CA ALA A 145 0.71 -15.56 15.72
C ALA A 145 1.69 -14.78 14.81
N ILE A 146 1.21 -13.74 14.18
CA ILE A 146 1.99 -12.91 13.23
C ILE A 146 3.22 -12.27 13.90
N SER A 147 3.19 -12.15 15.22
CA SER A 147 4.32 -11.68 16.05
C SER A 147 5.44 -12.72 16.22
N HIS A 148 5.16 -14.00 15.93
CA HIS A 148 6.18 -15.04 16.02
C HIS A 148 7.09 -14.98 14.80
N VAL A 149 8.38 -14.66 15.04
CA VAL A 149 9.40 -14.48 13.99
C VAL A 149 10.47 -15.55 14.13
N THR A 150 10.64 -16.33 13.07
CA THR A 150 11.68 -17.39 12.99
C THR A 150 12.91 -16.94 12.21
N THR A 151 12.79 -15.92 11.37
CA THR A 151 13.92 -15.32 10.66
C THR A 151 14.93 -14.76 11.64
N ARG A 152 16.21 -15.07 11.41
CA ARG A 152 17.33 -14.76 12.30
C ARG A 152 18.38 -13.92 11.59
N ILE A 153 18.98 -13.00 12.36
CA ILE A 153 20.25 -12.41 12.01
C ILE A 153 21.25 -12.84 13.08
N THR A 154 22.36 -13.44 12.66
CA THR A 154 23.38 -13.99 13.55
C THR A 154 24.75 -13.39 13.26
N ALA A 155 25.54 -13.18 14.31
CA ALA A 155 26.92 -12.79 14.18
C ALA A 155 27.79 -14.04 13.92
N THR A 156 28.64 -13.97 12.91
CA THR A 156 29.60 -15.01 12.56
C THR A 156 31.02 -14.42 12.52
N ALA A 157 32.04 -15.26 12.34
CA ALA A 157 33.42 -14.80 12.19
C ALA A 157 33.58 -13.84 10.98
N ASP A 158 32.74 -14.03 9.94
CA ASP A 158 32.79 -13.27 8.69
C ASP A 158 31.72 -12.13 8.62
N GLY A 159 31.15 -11.73 9.76
CA GLY A 159 30.14 -10.67 9.85
C GLY A 159 28.72 -11.18 10.08
N LEU A 160 27.72 -10.31 9.89
CA LEU A 160 26.33 -10.64 10.12
C LEU A 160 25.75 -11.46 8.97
N ARG A 161 24.88 -12.42 9.29
CA ARG A 161 24.20 -13.30 8.34
C ARG A 161 22.69 -13.34 8.62
N LEU A 162 21.89 -13.14 7.57
CA LEU A 162 20.42 -13.22 7.63
C LEU A 162 19.96 -14.53 7.04
N THR A 163 19.10 -15.26 7.78
CA THR A 163 18.50 -16.52 7.32
C THR A 163 17.03 -16.55 7.72
N GLY A 164 16.14 -16.91 6.76
CA GLY A 164 14.72 -17.03 6.99
C GLY A 164 13.89 -17.08 5.72
N ARG A 165 12.58 -17.19 5.89
CA ARG A 165 11.62 -17.21 4.77
C ARG A 165 10.39 -16.38 5.10
N ARG A 166 9.98 -15.55 4.14
CA ARG A 166 8.84 -14.66 4.27
C ARG A 166 7.79 -14.92 3.20
N PHE A 167 6.56 -14.49 3.44
CA PHE A 167 5.45 -14.53 2.50
C PHE A 167 4.62 -13.25 2.63
N TYR A 168 3.70 -12.99 1.72
CA TYR A 168 3.01 -11.69 1.58
C TYR A 168 3.99 -10.53 1.35
N SER A 169 5.01 -10.79 0.54
CA SER A 169 6.13 -9.87 0.31
C SER A 169 5.81 -8.89 -0.83
N THR A 170 4.76 -8.08 -0.65
CA THR A 170 4.28 -7.11 -1.64
C THR A 170 5.42 -6.23 -2.14
N GLY A 171 5.59 -6.16 -3.45
CA GLY A 171 6.58 -5.31 -4.10
C GLY A 171 8.03 -5.81 -4.03
N ALA A 172 8.33 -6.89 -3.29
CA ALA A 172 9.70 -7.41 -3.17
C ALA A 172 10.32 -7.75 -4.52
N LEU A 173 9.52 -8.31 -5.43
CA LEU A 173 10.00 -8.70 -6.78
C LEU A 173 10.49 -7.49 -7.60
N PHE A 174 9.97 -6.30 -7.33
CA PHE A 174 10.28 -5.06 -8.03
C PHE A 174 11.23 -4.14 -7.26
N ALA A 175 11.68 -4.54 -6.07
CA ALA A 175 12.41 -3.69 -5.14
C ALA A 175 13.92 -3.81 -5.28
N HIS A 176 14.64 -2.76 -4.93
CA HIS A 176 16.10 -2.75 -4.76
C HIS A 176 16.49 -3.16 -3.34
N TRP A 177 15.67 -2.73 -2.36
CA TRP A 177 15.80 -3.05 -0.94
C TRP A 177 14.60 -3.83 -0.44
N ILE A 178 14.86 -4.90 0.29
CA ILE A 178 13.85 -5.80 0.86
C ILE A 178 14.00 -5.80 2.38
N PRO A 179 13.32 -4.91 3.11
CA PRO A 179 13.32 -4.91 4.57
C PRO A 179 12.54 -6.12 5.08
N THR A 180 13.13 -6.80 6.06
CA THR A 180 12.50 -7.94 6.75
C THR A 180 12.71 -7.85 8.25
N ARG A 181 11.75 -8.33 9.05
CA ARG A 181 11.95 -8.53 10.48
C ARG A 181 12.76 -9.77 10.74
N ALA A 182 13.73 -9.63 11.65
CA ALA A 182 14.53 -10.75 12.15
C ALA A 182 14.68 -10.63 13.67
N ILE A 183 15.10 -11.72 14.30
CA ILE A 183 15.51 -11.73 15.71
C ILE A 183 17.03 -11.86 15.74
N ASP A 184 17.69 -10.99 16.52
CA ASP A 184 19.14 -11.03 16.73
C ASP A 184 19.55 -12.08 17.77
N ASP A 185 20.86 -12.20 18.02
CA ASP A 185 21.41 -13.19 18.96
C ASP A 185 21.02 -12.90 20.41
N GLU A 186 20.60 -11.66 20.74
CA GLU A 186 20.07 -11.29 22.06
C GLU A 186 18.55 -11.45 22.16
N GLY A 187 17.90 -11.97 21.13
CA GLY A 187 16.45 -12.18 21.10
C GLY A 187 15.62 -10.93 20.81
N ARG A 188 16.24 -9.83 20.36
CA ARG A 188 15.59 -8.55 20.07
C ARG A 188 15.11 -8.52 18.62
N ALA A 189 13.96 -7.85 18.40
CA ALA A 189 13.45 -7.62 17.07
C ALA A 189 14.24 -6.53 16.34
N VAL A 190 14.74 -6.84 15.16
CA VAL A 190 15.42 -5.90 14.25
C VAL A 190 14.74 -5.89 12.89
N GLN A 191 14.90 -4.81 12.12
CA GLN A 191 14.58 -4.78 10.69
C GLN A 191 15.88 -4.78 9.89
N VAL A 192 16.05 -5.79 9.05
CA VAL A 192 17.21 -5.93 8.16
C VAL A 192 16.83 -5.53 6.75
N TRP A 193 17.59 -4.62 6.14
CA TRP A 193 17.41 -4.18 4.77
C TRP A 193 18.34 -4.97 3.85
N ALA A 194 17.83 -6.07 3.28
CA ALA A 194 18.60 -6.87 2.33
C ALA A 194 18.52 -6.26 0.92
N ARG A 195 19.64 -6.29 0.18
CA ARG A 195 19.64 -5.97 -1.25
C ARG A 195 18.96 -7.11 -2.02
N PHE A 196 18.15 -6.76 -3.05
CA PHE A 196 17.56 -7.75 -3.95
C PHE A 196 18.60 -8.66 -4.61
N ASP A 197 19.73 -8.09 -5.00
CA ASP A 197 20.84 -8.74 -5.69
C ASP A 197 21.91 -9.34 -4.77
N ALA A 198 21.71 -9.29 -3.44
CA ALA A 198 22.66 -9.89 -2.50
C ALA A 198 22.71 -11.43 -2.64
N PRO A 199 23.90 -12.03 -2.51
CA PRO A 199 24.03 -13.48 -2.50
C PRO A 199 23.14 -14.11 -1.41
N GLY A 200 22.37 -15.14 -1.77
CA GLY A 200 21.46 -15.82 -0.86
C GLY A 200 20.05 -15.23 -0.78
N VAL A 201 19.76 -14.10 -1.44
CA VAL A 201 18.39 -13.60 -1.58
C VAL A 201 17.71 -14.22 -2.79
N SER A 202 16.51 -14.78 -2.57
CA SER A 202 15.67 -15.30 -3.63
C SER A 202 14.25 -14.75 -3.48
N VAL A 203 13.74 -14.10 -4.51
CA VAL A 203 12.36 -13.61 -4.57
C VAL A 203 11.60 -14.46 -5.57
N ILE A 204 10.56 -15.16 -5.08
CA ILE A 204 9.82 -16.16 -5.84
C ILE A 204 8.45 -15.61 -6.20
N ASP A 205 8.11 -15.64 -7.50
CA ASP A 205 6.79 -15.23 -7.98
C ASP A 205 5.76 -16.37 -7.83
N ASP A 206 5.44 -16.71 -6.58
CA ASP A 206 4.43 -17.72 -6.22
C ASP A 206 3.14 -17.11 -5.64
N TRP A 207 2.92 -15.81 -5.86
CA TRP A 207 1.70 -15.14 -5.45
C TRP A 207 0.48 -15.67 -6.20
N SER A 208 -0.51 -16.16 -5.46
CA SER A 208 -1.75 -16.71 -6.00
C SER A 208 -2.93 -16.23 -5.17
N SER A 209 -3.55 -15.16 -5.63
CA SER A 209 -4.75 -14.56 -5.03
C SER A 209 -5.79 -14.27 -6.10
N PHE A 210 -7.08 -14.23 -5.73
CA PHE A 210 -8.14 -13.91 -6.67
C PHE A 210 -8.24 -12.41 -6.99
N GLY A 211 -7.70 -11.52 -6.13
CA GLY A 211 -7.57 -10.08 -6.35
C GLY A 211 -6.16 -9.61 -6.03
N GLN A 212 -5.85 -8.34 -6.31
CA GLN A 212 -4.49 -7.80 -6.19
C GLN A 212 -3.44 -8.74 -6.83
N ARG A 213 -3.79 -9.22 -8.03
CA ARG A 213 -3.13 -10.36 -8.67
C ARG A 213 -1.70 -10.08 -9.10
N THR A 214 -1.38 -8.82 -9.40
CA THR A 214 -0.09 -8.41 -9.97
C THR A 214 0.84 -7.74 -8.97
N THR A 215 0.50 -7.75 -7.66
CA THR A 215 1.37 -7.23 -6.61
C THR A 215 2.61 -8.09 -6.34
N ALA A 216 2.65 -9.30 -6.91
CA ALA A 216 3.73 -10.28 -6.71
C ALA A 216 4.08 -10.49 -5.22
N SER A 217 3.05 -10.58 -4.36
CA SER A 217 3.19 -10.67 -2.89
C SER A 217 3.61 -12.08 -2.43
N GLY A 218 4.52 -12.72 -3.15
CA GLY A 218 4.97 -14.08 -2.95
C GLY A 218 6.02 -14.27 -1.86
N THR A 219 6.85 -15.28 -2.06
CA THR A 219 7.89 -15.70 -1.12
C THR A 219 9.20 -14.92 -1.32
N VAL A 220 9.84 -14.57 -0.21
CA VAL A 220 11.25 -14.15 -0.16
C VAL A 220 12.00 -15.12 0.74
N GLU A 221 13.11 -15.65 0.25
CA GLU A 221 14.04 -16.51 0.99
C GLU A 221 15.35 -15.79 1.20
N PHE A 222 15.88 -15.92 2.41
CA PHE A 222 17.19 -15.46 2.83
C PHE A 222 18.00 -16.67 3.26
N ASP A 223 18.99 -17.03 2.47
CA ASP A 223 19.90 -18.14 2.76
C ASP A 223 21.30 -17.61 3.05
N ASN A 224 21.62 -17.47 4.34
CA ASN A 224 22.92 -17.03 4.82
C ASN A 224 23.39 -15.70 4.16
N VAL A 225 22.46 -14.75 3.98
CA VAL A 225 22.70 -13.47 3.30
C VAL A 225 23.67 -12.61 4.10
N PRO A 226 24.78 -12.12 3.51
CA PRO A 226 25.68 -11.18 4.18
C PRO A 226 24.97 -9.85 4.40
N VAL A 227 25.11 -9.29 5.61
CA VAL A 227 24.46 -8.03 6.03
C VAL A 227 25.51 -7.12 6.66
N GLU A 228 25.54 -5.87 6.23
CA GLU A 228 26.33 -4.82 6.86
C GLU A 228 25.60 -4.27 8.11
N PRO A 229 26.31 -3.85 9.17
CA PRO A 229 25.67 -3.29 10.37
C PRO A 229 24.74 -2.12 10.07
N VAL A 230 25.04 -1.25 9.09
CA VAL A 230 24.22 -0.12 8.67
C VAL A 230 22.85 -0.57 8.08
N GLN A 231 22.70 -1.81 7.64
CA GLN A 231 21.45 -2.37 7.13
C GLN A 231 20.50 -2.85 8.24
N VAL A 232 20.89 -2.76 9.52
CA VAL A 232 20.12 -3.30 10.66
C VAL A 232 19.54 -2.15 11.49
N LEU A 233 18.22 -2.01 11.50
CA LEU A 233 17.51 -1.02 12.31
C LEU A 233 16.99 -1.66 13.62
N PRO A 234 17.14 -1.00 14.77
CA PRO A 234 16.77 -1.52 16.07
C PRO A 234 15.28 -1.35 16.37
N VAL A 235 14.39 -2.06 15.63
CA VAL A 235 12.93 -1.87 15.74
C VAL A 235 12.36 -2.27 17.11
N TRP A 236 13.10 -3.01 17.93
CA TRP A 236 12.73 -3.25 19.33
C TRP A 236 12.56 -1.95 20.13
N GLN A 237 13.25 -0.87 19.75
CA GLN A 237 13.11 0.45 20.40
C GLN A 237 11.75 1.12 20.13
N ALA A 238 11.03 0.72 19.09
CA ALA A 238 9.72 1.28 18.76
C ALA A 238 8.67 0.99 19.85
N ALA A 239 8.86 -0.07 20.64
CA ALA A 239 7.96 -0.38 21.76
C ALA A 239 7.97 0.73 22.83
N ASP A 240 9.12 1.32 23.08
CA ASP A 240 9.34 2.30 24.14
C ASP A 240 9.21 3.76 23.65
N ARG A 241 9.28 3.98 22.33
CA ARG A 241 9.21 5.33 21.73
C ARG A 241 7.86 5.54 21.05
N PRO A 242 7.11 6.61 21.40
CA PRO A 242 5.99 7.05 20.59
C PRO A 242 6.46 7.42 19.18
N GLY A 243 5.69 7.02 18.15
CA GLY A 243 6.03 7.28 16.75
C GLY A 243 4.77 7.35 15.90
N LEU A 244 4.92 7.77 14.64
CA LEU A 244 3.82 7.89 13.66
C LEU A 244 3.88 6.82 12.56
N TRP A 245 4.88 5.95 12.55
CA TRP A 245 5.08 4.97 11.48
C TRP A 245 3.90 3.98 11.32
N GLY A 246 3.24 3.58 12.42
CA GLY A 246 2.05 2.74 12.37
C GLY A 246 0.87 3.46 11.71
N PRO A 247 0.43 4.63 12.23
CA PRO A 247 -0.59 5.46 11.60
C PRO A 247 -0.28 5.80 10.13
N ILE A 248 0.96 6.14 9.78
CA ILE A 248 1.35 6.41 8.37
C ILE A 248 1.15 5.18 7.50
N SER A 249 1.57 3.99 7.97
CA SER A 249 1.36 2.74 7.25
C SER A 249 -0.14 2.48 7.01
N GLN A 250 -1.00 2.70 8.01
CA GLN A 250 -2.44 2.49 7.91
C GLN A 250 -3.15 3.55 7.06
N LEU A 251 -2.67 4.80 7.07
CA LEU A 251 -3.17 5.86 6.20
C LEU A 251 -3.04 5.48 4.72
N ILE A 252 -1.90 4.91 4.34
CA ILE A 252 -1.66 4.44 2.97
C ILE A 252 -2.64 3.31 2.59
N GLN A 253 -2.90 2.37 3.51
CA GLN A 253 -3.91 1.31 3.26
C GLN A 253 -5.30 1.89 3.04
N ALA A 254 -5.68 2.92 3.80
CA ALA A 254 -6.95 3.63 3.64
C ALA A 254 -7.02 4.35 2.27
N ALA A 255 -5.92 4.96 1.83
CA ALA A 255 -5.85 5.64 0.52
C ALA A 255 -5.97 4.64 -0.66
N ILE A 256 -5.44 3.44 -0.54
CA ILE A 256 -5.59 2.37 -1.54
C ILE A 256 -7.07 1.96 -1.64
N ASP A 257 -7.74 1.72 -0.51
CA ASP A 257 -9.16 1.38 -0.48
C ASP A 257 -10.01 2.51 -1.12
N SER A 258 -9.72 3.78 -0.82
CA SER A 258 -10.36 4.96 -1.44
C SER A 258 -10.21 4.97 -2.96
N GLY A 259 -9.01 4.69 -3.48
CA GLY A 259 -8.76 4.60 -4.92
C GLY A 259 -9.54 3.46 -5.59
N ILE A 260 -9.65 2.29 -4.94
CA ILE A 260 -10.46 1.17 -5.42
C ILE A 260 -11.95 1.54 -5.48
N ALA A 261 -12.46 2.18 -4.42
CA ALA A 261 -13.84 2.67 -4.36
C ALA A 261 -14.15 3.62 -5.52
N ARG A 262 -13.28 4.61 -5.76
CA ARG A 262 -13.45 5.58 -6.86
C ARG A 262 -13.54 4.89 -8.22
N ALA A 263 -12.64 3.93 -8.48
CA ALA A 263 -12.65 3.17 -9.73
C ALA A 263 -13.95 2.36 -9.91
N ALA A 264 -14.47 1.77 -8.84
CA ALA A 264 -15.72 1.01 -8.89
C ALA A 264 -16.92 1.91 -9.18
N ILE A 265 -17.01 3.08 -8.55
CA ILE A 265 -18.09 4.04 -8.76
C ILE A 265 -18.02 4.61 -10.18
N ASP A 266 -16.83 4.99 -10.67
CA ASP A 266 -16.64 5.51 -12.02
C ASP A 266 -17.08 4.49 -13.09
N ASP A 267 -16.68 3.24 -12.94
CA ASP A 267 -17.09 2.18 -13.88
C ASP A 267 -18.58 1.83 -13.77
N ALA A 268 -19.19 1.91 -12.57
CA ALA A 268 -20.62 1.76 -12.39
C ALA A 268 -21.39 2.85 -13.14
N ILE A 269 -21.03 4.13 -12.95
CA ILE A 269 -21.65 5.27 -13.64
C ILE A 269 -21.50 5.14 -15.15
N ALA A 270 -20.30 4.83 -15.62
CA ALA A 270 -20.05 4.67 -17.06
C ALA A 270 -20.88 3.52 -17.65
N PHE A 271 -20.95 2.37 -16.96
CA PHE A 271 -21.70 1.22 -17.45
C PHE A 271 -23.20 1.47 -17.48
N VAL A 272 -23.75 2.08 -16.43
CA VAL A 272 -25.17 2.44 -16.35
C VAL A 272 -25.54 3.39 -17.49
N ARG A 273 -24.73 4.45 -17.68
CA ARG A 273 -24.99 5.47 -18.70
C ARG A 273 -24.93 4.93 -20.12
N ASP A 274 -23.95 4.06 -20.41
CA ASP A 274 -23.58 3.74 -21.79
C ASP A 274 -24.05 2.33 -22.20
N ARG A 275 -24.42 1.42 -21.24
CA ARG A 275 -24.63 -0.01 -21.55
C ARG A 275 -25.80 -0.68 -20.83
N ALA A 276 -26.21 -0.21 -19.65
CA ALA A 276 -27.30 -0.81 -18.90
C ALA A 276 -28.63 -0.58 -19.61
N ARG A 277 -29.52 -1.56 -19.49
CA ARG A 277 -30.91 -1.46 -20.00
C ARG A 277 -31.84 -1.11 -18.86
N PRO A 278 -32.88 -0.26 -19.10
CA PRO A 278 -33.89 -0.03 -18.09
C PRO A 278 -34.67 -1.31 -17.81
N TRP A 279 -35.22 -1.41 -16.61
CA TRP A 279 -36.12 -2.50 -16.26
C TRP A 279 -37.40 -2.42 -17.10
N MET A 280 -37.86 -3.56 -17.59
CA MET A 280 -39.01 -3.63 -18.56
C MET A 280 -40.28 -2.97 -18.04
N ASP A 281 -40.54 -3.06 -16.72
CA ASP A 281 -41.74 -2.48 -16.10
C ASP A 281 -41.56 -1.04 -15.65
N SER A 282 -40.38 -0.45 -15.84
CA SER A 282 -40.10 0.94 -15.43
C SER A 282 -40.77 1.98 -16.34
N GLY A 283 -41.07 1.62 -17.58
CA GLY A 283 -41.55 2.55 -18.60
C GLY A 283 -40.51 3.56 -19.07
N LEU A 284 -39.24 3.40 -18.69
CA LEU A 284 -38.13 4.30 -19.03
C LEU A 284 -37.42 3.86 -20.29
N GLU A 285 -36.86 4.81 -21.04
CA GLU A 285 -36.05 4.55 -22.22
C GLU A 285 -34.57 4.26 -21.86
N ARG A 286 -34.10 4.79 -20.74
CA ARG A 286 -32.70 4.69 -20.31
C ARG A 286 -32.61 4.25 -18.85
N ALA A 287 -31.67 3.36 -18.52
CA ALA A 287 -31.37 2.99 -17.14
C ALA A 287 -30.90 4.20 -16.30
N ALA A 288 -30.20 5.14 -16.91
CA ALA A 288 -29.71 6.34 -16.25
C ALA A 288 -30.81 7.30 -15.77
N ASP A 289 -32.09 7.10 -16.20
CA ASP A 289 -33.24 7.90 -15.78
C ASP A 289 -34.02 7.19 -14.65
N ASP A 290 -33.62 5.98 -14.24
CA ASP A 290 -34.26 5.23 -13.17
C ASP A 290 -34.03 5.91 -11.81
N PRO A 291 -35.10 6.31 -11.08
CA PRO A 291 -34.97 7.02 -9.81
C PRO A 291 -34.25 6.17 -8.73
N THR A 292 -34.34 4.85 -8.78
CA THR A 292 -33.62 3.96 -7.84
C THR A 292 -32.11 3.98 -8.13
N ILE A 293 -31.73 3.89 -9.40
CA ILE A 293 -30.32 3.98 -9.81
C ILE A 293 -29.76 5.36 -9.45
N LEU A 294 -30.50 6.44 -9.72
CA LEU A 294 -30.10 7.81 -9.35
C LEU A 294 -29.90 7.95 -7.83
N HIS A 295 -30.82 7.39 -7.03
CA HIS A 295 -30.69 7.38 -5.58
C HIS A 295 -29.42 6.64 -5.12
N GLU A 296 -29.16 5.43 -5.63
CA GLU A 296 -28.02 4.63 -5.21
C GLU A 296 -26.66 5.24 -5.64
N ILE A 297 -26.58 5.82 -6.82
CA ILE A 297 -25.38 6.57 -7.23
C ILE A 297 -25.16 7.77 -6.31
N GLY A 298 -26.24 8.50 -5.97
CA GLY A 298 -26.17 9.63 -5.02
C GLY A 298 -25.72 9.19 -3.61
N ARG A 299 -26.18 8.02 -3.14
CA ARG A 299 -25.74 7.41 -1.88
C ARG A 299 -24.25 7.05 -1.93
N LEU A 300 -23.83 6.27 -2.92
CA LEU A 300 -22.41 5.87 -3.08
C LEU A 300 -21.47 7.08 -3.14
N GLU A 301 -21.83 8.12 -3.91
CA GLU A 301 -21.01 9.34 -3.97
C GLU A 301 -20.96 10.08 -2.63
N THR A 302 -22.08 10.12 -1.89
CA THR A 302 -22.12 10.77 -0.57
C THR A 302 -21.24 10.02 0.43
N ASP A 303 -21.34 8.69 0.47
CA ASP A 303 -20.56 7.82 1.37
C ASP A 303 -19.06 7.87 1.01
N TYR A 304 -18.74 7.90 -0.29
CA TYR A 304 -17.37 8.08 -0.77
C TYR A 304 -16.79 9.44 -0.34
N GLN A 305 -17.54 10.54 -0.49
CA GLN A 305 -17.10 11.87 -0.07
C GLN A 305 -16.89 11.95 1.46
N ALA A 306 -17.72 11.27 2.24
CA ALA A 306 -17.55 11.18 3.68
C ALA A 306 -16.26 10.41 4.05
N ALA A 307 -16.02 9.27 3.41
CA ALA A 307 -14.80 8.48 3.59
C ALA A 307 -13.54 9.27 3.19
N GLN A 308 -13.58 9.96 2.05
CA GLN A 308 -12.48 10.79 1.57
C GLN A 308 -12.21 11.98 2.48
N ALA A 309 -13.25 12.63 3.00
CA ALA A 309 -13.11 13.76 3.93
C ALA A 309 -12.39 13.33 5.23
N LEU A 310 -12.74 12.16 5.80
CA LEU A 310 -12.03 11.61 6.96
C LEU A 310 -10.61 11.18 6.62
N LEU A 311 -10.38 10.62 5.44
CA LEU A 311 -9.03 10.21 4.99
C LEU A 311 -8.10 11.43 4.87
N HIS A 312 -8.56 12.50 4.25
CA HIS A 312 -7.78 13.74 4.11
C HIS A 312 -7.61 14.45 5.47
N HIS A 313 -8.62 14.40 6.35
CA HIS A 313 -8.49 14.87 7.72
C HIS A 313 -7.42 14.10 8.49
N ALA A 314 -7.43 12.77 8.42
CA ALA A 314 -6.40 11.94 9.08
C ALA A 314 -4.99 12.24 8.56
N ALA A 315 -4.83 12.49 7.25
CA ALA A 315 -3.57 12.93 6.67
C ALA A 315 -3.13 14.29 7.21
N SER A 316 -4.05 15.27 7.31
CA SER A 316 -3.77 16.59 7.89
C SER A 316 -3.36 16.49 9.36
N VAL A 317 -4.02 15.63 10.14
CA VAL A 317 -3.64 15.35 11.54
C VAL A 317 -2.21 14.82 11.61
N LEU A 318 -1.83 13.90 10.71
CA LEU A 318 -0.44 13.40 10.65
C LEU A 318 0.56 14.49 10.28
N ASP A 319 0.22 15.39 9.35
CA ASP A 319 1.07 16.55 8.99
C ASP A 319 1.28 17.47 10.21
N GLU A 320 0.22 17.80 10.93
CA GLU A 320 0.30 18.62 12.15
C GLU A 320 1.14 17.96 13.25
N LEU A 321 0.94 16.67 13.48
CA LEU A 321 1.62 15.92 14.55
C LEU A 321 3.08 15.60 14.22
N SER A 322 3.45 15.50 12.95
CA SER A 322 4.84 15.32 12.52
C SER A 322 5.69 16.59 12.71
N ALA A 323 5.07 17.76 12.78
CA ALA A 323 5.75 19.03 12.98
C ALA A 323 6.13 19.33 14.44
N VAL A 324 5.70 18.47 15.39
CA VAL A 324 5.96 18.64 16.83
C VAL A 324 6.55 17.35 17.43
N PRO A 325 7.21 17.40 18.60
CA PRO A 325 7.68 16.18 19.26
C PRO A 325 6.54 15.20 19.53
N VAL A 326 6.68 13.95 19.04
CA VAL A 326 5.67 12.93 19.19
C VAL A 326 5.64 12.40 20.61
N THR A 327 4.46 12.43 21.24
CA THR A 327 4.17 11.88 22.58
C THR A 327 3.25 10.66 22.46
N ALA A 328 3.05 9.95 23.56
CA ALA A 328 2.08 8.85 23.61
C ALA A 328 0.66 9.31 23.26
N GLU A 329 0.28 10.53 23.66
CA GLU A 329 -1.02 11.13 23.38
C GLU A 329 -1.16 11.49 21.89
N THR A 330 -0.16 12.17 21.30
CA THR A 330 -0.20 12.55 19.88
C THR A 330 -0.13 11.33 18.97
N SER A 331 0.65 10.30 19.33
CA SER A 331 0.66 9.01 18.62
C SER A 331 -0.72 8.32 18.69
N ALA A 332 -1.40 8.37 19.85
CA ALA A 332 -2.75 7.83 19.97
C ALA A 332 -3.78 8.61 19.13
N LYS A 333 -3.71 9.95 19.11
CA LYS A 333 -4.57 10.79 18.25
C LYS A 333 -4.38 10.47 16.76
N ALA A 334 -3.15 10.30 16.32
CA ALA A 334 -2.85 9.88 14.95
C ALA A 334 -3.48 8.52 14.61
N SER A 335 -3.32 7.52 15.50
CA SER A 335 -3.91 6.18 15.31
C SER A 335 -5.43 6.21 15.25
N VAL A 336 -6.06 7.05 16.10
CA VAL A 336 -7.53 7.20 16.13
C VAL A 336 -8.04 7.81 14.82
N ALA A 337 -7.49 8.95 14.40
CA ALA A 337 -7.91 9.62 13.16
C ALA A 337 -7.76 8.68 11.93
N VAL A 338 -6.66 7.95 11.86
CA VAL A 338 -6.44 7.00 10.76
C VAL A 338 -7.36 5.78 10.87
N ALA A 339 -7.69 5.30 12.08
CA ALA A 339 -8.63 4.19 12.25
C ALA A 339 -10.04 4.56 11.79
N GLU A 340 -10.50 5.79 12.04
CA GLU A 340 -11.78 6.32 11.56
C GLU A 340 -11.81 6.35 10.02
N ALA A 341 -10.79 6.90 9.40
CA ALA A 341 -10.66 6.91 7.95
C ALA A 341 -10.62 5.50 7.36
N LYS A 342 -9.83 4.59 7.94
CA LYS A 342 -9.68 3.20 7.48
C LYS A 342 -11.00 2.44 7.50
N ILE A 343 -11.85 2.67 8.48
CA ILE A 343 -13.18 2.05 8.54
C ILE A 343 -13.99 2.45 7.32
N LEU A 344 -14.19 3.75 7.11
CA LEU A 344 -15.07 4.22 6.03
C LEU A 344 -14.51 3.90 4.64
N THR A 345 -13.19 4.01 4.44
CA THR A 345 -12.59 3.65 3.14
C THR A 345 -12.70 2.16 2.84
N THR A 346 -12.58 1.29 3.85
CA THR A 346 -12.79 -0.16 3.70
C THR A 346 -14.24 -0.47 3.35
N GLU A 347 -15.20 0.14 4.05
CA GLU A 347 -16.63 -0.10 3.85
C GLU A 347 -17.08 0.37 2.46
N ILE A 348 -16.72 1.59 2.05
CA ILE A 348 -17.10 2.10 0.74
C ILE A 348 -16.43 1.34 -0.41
N ALA A 349 -15.19 0.84 -0.24
CA ALA A 349 -14.54 0.04 -1.27
C ALA A 349 -15.29 -1.28 -1.54
N LEU A 350 -15.80 -1.92 -0.50
CA LEU A 350 -16.59 -3.13 -0.61
C LEU A 350 -17.99 -2.84 -1.16
N ASP A 351 -18.68 -1.86 -0.59
CA ASP A 351 -20.04 -1.48 -0.97
C ASP A 351 -20.10 -1.03 -2.45
N ALA A 352 -19.25 -0.10 -2.86
CA ALA A 352 -19.22 0.38 -4.23
C ALA A 352 -18.92 -0.73 -5.25
N SER A 353 -18.01 -1.65 -4.91
CA SER A 353 -17.64 -2.74 -5.81
C SER A 353 -18.69 -3.84 -5.91
N GLU A 354 -19.57 -3.98 -4.92
CA GLU A 354 -20.73 -4.89 -4.93
C GLU A 354 -21.94 -4.23 -5.60
N THR A 355 -22.31 -3.03 -5.16
CA THR A 355 -23.45 -2.25 -5.69
C THR A 355 -23.32 -1.97 -7.19
N LEU A 356 -22.09 -1.87 -7.71
CA LEU A 356 -21.83 -1.75 -9.15
C LEU A 356 -22.64 -2.78 -9.97
N PHE A 357 -22.71 -4.02 -9.52
CA PHE A 357 -23.40 -5.09 -10.24
C PHE A 357 -24.94 -4.99 -10.15
N ASP A 358 -25.45 -4.52 -9.02
CA ASP A 358 -26.88 -4.24 -8.85
C ASP A 358 -27.34 -3.15 -9.80
N LEU A 359 -26.55 -2.08 -9.95
CA LEU A 359 -26.85 -0.96 -10.83
C LEU A 359 -26.66 -1.30 -12.32
N ALA A 360 -25.60 -2.03 -12.65
CA ALA A 360 -25.22 -2.34 -14.02
C ALA A 360 -25.96 -3.56 -14.60
N GLY A 361 -26.60 -4.37 -13.74
CA GLY A 361 -27.39 -5.54 -14.12
C GLY A 361 -26.55 -6.72 -14.64
N SER A 362 -27.23 -7.80 -15.03
CA SER A 362 -26.59 -9.07 -15.40
C SER A 362 -25.55 -8.98 -16.53
N SER A 363 -25.68 -8.02 -17.43
CA SER A 363 -24.73 -7.84 -18.54
C SER A 363 -23.33 -7.41 -18.06
N SER A 364 -23.24 -6.77 -16.90
CA SER A 364 -21.98 -6.35 -16.30
C SER A 364 -21.09 -7.49 -15.82
N THR A 365 -21.70 -8.66 -15.59
CA THR A 365 -21.00 -9.88 -15.12
C THR A 365 -20.15 -10.57 -16.20
N ARG A 366 -20.26 -10.13 -17.46
CA ARG A 366 -19.49 -10.74 -18.55
C ARG A 366 -18.00 -10.49 -18.40
N ALA A 367 -17.20 -11.56 -18.53
CA ALA A 367 -15.75 -11.54 -18.39
C ALA A 367 -15.05 -10.48 -19.29
N ALA A 368 -15.68 -10.15 -20.45
CA ALA A 368 -15.16 -9.12 -21.35
C ALA A 368 -15.09 -7.71 -20.71
N HIS A 369 -15.93 -7.42 -19.73
CA HIS A 369 -15.93 -6.14 -19.02
C HIS A 369 -14.97 -6.14 -17.83
N GLY A 370 -14.74 -7.30 -17.20
CA GLY A 370 -13.81 -7.49 -16.09
C GLY A 370 -14.10 -6.60 -14.88
N LEU A 371 -15.37 -6.25 -14.66
CA LEU A 371 -15.79 -5.38 -13.55
C LEU A 371 -15.65 -6.06 -12.20
N ASP A 372 -15.66 -7.40 -12.18
CA ASP A 372 -15.40 -8.22 -11.00
C ASP A 372 -14.01 -7.94 -10.37
N ARG A 373 -13.07 -7.36 -11.14
CA ARG A 373 -11.76 -6.96 -10.62
C ARG A 373 -11.87 -5.97 -9.45
N HIS A 374 -12.87 -5.08 -9.45
CA HIS A 374 -13.06 -4.09 -8.38
C HIS A 374 -13.36 -4.78 -7.06
N TRP A 375 -14.35 -5.68 -7.04
CA TRP A 375 -14.69 -6.46 -5.85
C TRP A 375 -13.54 -7.38 -5.41
N ARG A 376 -12.90 -8.07 -6.35
CA ARG A 376 -11.76 -8.95 -6.05
C ARG A 376 -10.60 -8.19 -5.42
N ASN A 377 -10.27 -7.03 -5.96
CA ASN A 377 -9.20 -6.16 -5.44
C ASN A 377 -9.57 -5.57 -4.09
N ALA A 378 -10.78 -5.01 -3.93
CA ALA A 378 -11.28 -4.51 -2.65
C ALA A 378 -11.25 -5.60 -1.59
N ARG A 379 -11.83 -6.79 -1.91
CA ARG A 379 -11.91 -7.88 -0.93
C ARG A 379 -10.55 -8.39 -0.47
N VAL A 380 -9.59 -8.50 -1.37
CA VAL A 380 -8.23 -8.94 -1.01
C VAL A 380 -7.50 -7.86 -0.21
N HIS A 381 -7.56 -6.59 -0.64
CA HIS A 381 -6.84 -5.52 0.04
C HIS A 381 -7.40 -5.24 1.44
N THR A 382 -8.71 -5.19 1.61
CA THR A 382 -9.37 -4.95 2.92
C THR A 382 -9.15 -6.06 3.95
N LEU A 383 -8.56 -7.20 3.55
CA LEU A 383 -8.14 -8.27 4.46
C LEU A 383 -6.69 -8.11 4.98
N HIS A 384 -6.00 -7.04 4.58
CA HIS A 384 -4.65 -6.74 5.07
C HIS A 384 -4.60 -6.71 6.61
N ASP A 385 -5.59 -6.08 7.23
CA ASP A 385 -5.86 -6.14 8.67
C ASP A 385 -7.38 -6.08 8.93
N PRO A 386 -7.88 -6.72 9.99
CA PRO A 386 -9.32 -6.84 10.20
C PRO A 386 -9.94 -5.54 10.73
N VAL A 387 -10.61 -4.78 9.87
CA VAL A 387 -11.22 -3.47 10.20
C VAL A 387 -12.16 -3.51 11.42
N ARG A 388 -12.80 -4.64 11.73
CA ARG A 388 -13.62 -4.81 12.94
C ARG A 388 -12.87 -4.48 14.24
N TRP A 389 -11.54 -4.63 14.26
CA TRP A 389 -10.72 -4.27 15.40
C TRP A 389 -10.49 -2.76 15.52
N LYS A 390 -10.64 -1.99 14.42
CA LYS A 390 -10.61 -0.53 14.47
C LYS A 390 -11.82 0.02 15.22
N TYR A 391 -13.02 -0.54 15.01
CA TYR A 391 -14.21 -0.20 15.82
C TYR A 391 -13.99 -0.46 17.31
N HIS A 392 -13.39 -1.61 17.67
CA HIS A 392 -13.05 -1.92 19.05
C HIS A 392 -12.03 -0.93 19.62
N LEU A 393 -11.00 -0.58 18.85
CA LEU A 393 -9.99 0.40 19.22
C LEU A 393 -10.64 1.76 19.53
N LEU A 394 -11.46 2.28 18.62
CA LEU A 394 -12.17 3.55 18.77
C LEU A 394 -13.12 3.55 19.96
N GLY A 395 -13.94 2.50 20.11
CA GLY A 395 -14.84 2.36 21.24
C GLY A 395 -14.10 2.39 22.59
N ASN A 396 -12.95 1.70 22.68
CA ASN A 396 -12.15 1.68 23.89
C ASN A 396 -11.44 3.02 24.16
N TYR A 397 -11.00 3.71 23.11
CA TYR A 397 -10.42 5.05 23.24
C TYR A 397 -11.45 6.07 23.74
N TYR A 398 -12.62 6.17 23.09
CA TYR A 398 -13.63 7.17 23.44
C TYR A 398 -14.37 6.87 24.75
N LEU A 399 -14.62 5.60 25.04
CA LEU A 399 -15.35 5.22 26.26
C LEU A 399 -14.46 5.16 27.49
N ASN A 400 -13.25 4.61 27.34
CA ASN A 400 -12.39 4.26 28.47
C ASN A 400 -11.09 5.09 28.52
N GLY A 401 -10.83 5.95 27.55
CA GLY A 401 -9.58 6.71 27.46
C GLY A 401 -8.35 5.85 27.16
N ALA A 402 -8.53 4.61 26.68
CA ALA A 402 -7.42 3.69 26.44
C ALA A 402 -6.70 4.04 25.13
N HIS A 403 -5.39 4.29 25.20
CA HIS A 403 -4.60 4.54 24.01
C HIS A 403 -4.47 3.28 23.17
N PRO A 404 -4.51 3.40 21.80
CA PRO A 404 -4.23 2.30 20.89
C PRO A 404 -2.85 1.68 21.15
N ALA A 405 -2.75 0.36 20.99
CA ALA A 405 -1.46 -0.31 21.02
C ALA A 405 -0.59 0.15 19.83
N ARG A 406 0.72 0.37 20.09
CA ARG A 406 1.67 0.88 19.08
C ARG A 406 2.28 -0.26 18.30
N HIS A 407 1.85 -0.42 17.06
CA HIS A 407 2.41 -1.36 16.08
C HIS A 407 1.99 -0.96 14.66
N GLN A 408 2.52 -1.64 13.65
CA GLN A 408 2.32 -1.29 12.23
C GLN A 408 0.85 -1.35 11.74
N TRP A 409 -0.06 -1.89 12.52
CA TRP A 409 -1.49 -2.00 12.17
C TRP A 409 -2.39 -1.04 12.97
N ASN A 410 -1.82 -0.08 13.70
CA ASN A 410 -2.60 0.92 14.46
C ASN A 410 -2.01 2.31 14.30
#